data_102dec521a06707548dabad13680814f
#
_entry.id   102dec521a06707548dabad13680814f
#
_cell.length_a   1.000
_cell.length_b   1.000
_cell.length_c   1.000
_cell.angle_alpha   90.00
_cell.angle_beta   90.00
_cell.angle_gamma   90.00
#
_symmetry.space_group_name_H-M   'P 1'
#
loop_
_entity.id
_entity.type
_entity.pdbx_description
1 polymer ?
#
loop_
_entity_poly.entity_id
_entity_poly.type
_entity_poly.pdbx_seq_one_letter_code
_entity_poly.pdbx_strand_id
1 'polypeptide(L)'
;MKRILLILVLFITTIAQSQEKTFEKEVSKIAQRIENITTQQKDSLKVKVIAIDRRLETGEITITTSETLKKELAAYHARRIEKLVGEQERLLQLLVQDKTNGKIASSDEVNFDDDDINTFTVGRNTFRFSINNDDDDEDDDFDSEKKKDDRKKDRGLGNRTTSQFVFALGVNNILENNDLSSLNNSTYQFWRSRFYEVGFTWKTRINKRPSQLYFKYGVSFLWNNLRPENNQFHIKNDEVTELQDFPENLSESRLRHVQMNFPMHLEWDLSKNRVFKDGGISDRTHRSVRIGVGGFVGFKLGTRQYLEYSDVNNIDVEEVQYDNFNMNTVNYGLSTYLGYKSTSFYVKYDLNPLFKDTETRNISMGIRFDFN
;
A
#
# COMPACT_ATOMS: atom_id res chain seq x y z
N MET A 1 35.65 6.23 45.10
CA MET A 1 35.82 5.58 43.77
C MET A 1 34.78 4.49 43.50
N LYS A 2 34.51 3.52 44.39
CA LYS A 2 33.53 2.46 44.16
C LYS A 2 32.08 2.95 43.94
N ARG A 3 31.64 4.03 44.60
CA ARG A 3 30.30 4.61 44.43
C ARG A 3 30.11 5.37 43.11
N ILE A 4 31.15 5.97 42.56
CA ILE A 4 31.14 6.65 41.25
C ILE A 4 31.09 5.60 40.12
N LEU A 5 31.83 4.49 40.28
CA LEU A 5 31.78 3.37 39.33
C LEU A 5 30.38 2.71 39.26
N LEU A 6 29.69 2.58 40.39
CA LEU A 6 28.35 2.03 40.46
C LEU A 6 27.31 2.95 39.82
N ILE A 7 27.43 4.26 39.95
CA ILE A 7 26.58 5.24 39.27
C ILE A 7 26.87 5.22 37.76
N LEU A 8 28.11 5.08 37.33
CA LEU A 8 28.46 5.00 35.92
C LEU A 8 27.95 3.72 35.28
N VAL A 9 27.97 2.57 35.98
CA VAL A 9 27.36 1.31 35.54
C VAL A 9 25.84 1.43 35.45
N LEU A 10 25.19 2.13 36.40
CA LEU A 10 23.75 2.36 36.36
C LEU A 10 23.35 3.28 35.17
N PHE A 11 24.18 4.26 34.83
CA PHE A 11 23.95 5.11 33.66
C PHE A 11 24.13 4.37 32.33
N ILE A 12 25.06 3.41 32.27
CA ILE A 12 25.27 2.58 31.09
C ILE A 12 24.12 1.63 30.86
N THR A 13 23.48 1.10 31.93
CA THR A 13 22.34 0.19 31.81
C THR A 13 21.04 0.89 31.42
N THR A 14 20.92 2.21 31.64
CA THR A 14 19.74 2.98 31.16
C THR A 14 19.82 3.38 29.69
N ILE A 15 20.99 3.31 29.05
CA ILE A 15 21.16 3.60 27.63
C ILE A 15 20.87 2.35 26.77
N ALA A 16 20.88 1.14 27.36
CA ALA A 16 20.73 -0.13 26.65
C ALA A 16 19.28 -0.58 26.40
N GLN A 17 18.28 0.26 26.67
CA GLN A 17 16.86 0.00 26.31
C GLN A 17 16.30 1.03 25.33
N SER A 18 17.11 1.58 24.45
CA SER A 18 16.61 2.10 23.21
C SER A 18 16.28 0.88 22.35
N GLN A 19 15.02 0.41 22.37
CA GLN A 19 14.53 -0.53 21.37
C GLN A 19 14.83 0.09 20.01
N GLU A 20 15.77 -0.47 19.28
CA GLU A 20 16.09 -0.02 17.92
C GLU A 20 14.81 -0.03 17.11
N LYS A 21 14.44 1.14 16.60
CA LYS A 21 13.27 1.30 15.74
C LYS A 21 13.64 0.72 14.39
N THR A 22 13.19 -0.49 14.12
CA THR A 22 13.32 -1.05 12.78
C THR A 22 12.21 -0.51 11.88
N PHE A 23 12.49 -0.35 10.61
CA PHE A 23 11.55 0.15 9.61
C PHE A 23 10.26 -0.68 9.61
N GLU A 24 10.39 -2.01 9.60
CA GLU A 24 9.29 -2.97 9.55
C GLU A 24 8.39 -2.88 10.80
N LYS A 25 8.99 -2.70 11.97
CA LYS A 25 8.26 -2.53 13.24
C LYS A 25 7.44 -1.25 13.27
N GLU A 26 7.97 -0.14 12.75
CA GLU A 26 7.25 1.12 12.68
C GLU A 26 6.15 1.08 11.61
N VAL A 27 6.37 0.42 10.47
CA VAL A 27 5.33 0.16 9.46
C VAL A 27 4.17 -0.65 10.05
N SER A 28 4.47 -1.72 10.80
CA SER A 28 3.46 -2.54 11.48
C SER A 28 2.62 -1.74 12.47
N LYS A 29 3.25 -0.85 13.26
CA LYS A 29 2.53 0.05 14.18
C LYS A 29 1.59 1.02 13.45
N ILE A 30 2.01 1.55 12.31
CA ILE A 30 1.18 2.43 11.48
C ILE A 30 -0.01 1.66 10.93
N ALA A 31 0.20 0.45 10.42
CA ALA A 31 -0.86 -0.43 9.94
C ALA A 31 -1.91 -0.74 11.03
N GLN A 32 -1.48 -1.09 12.24
CA GLN A 32 -2.36 -1.29 13.39
C GLN A 32 -3.19 -0.04 13.74
N ARG A 33 -2.57 1.15 13.68
CA ARG A 33 -3.30 2.40 13.95
C ARG A 33 -4.38 2.65 12.92
N ILE A 34 -4.11 2.40 11.62
CA ILE A 34 -5.08 2.54 10.54
C ILE A 34 -6.26 1.59 10.75
N GLU A 35 -6.01 0.35 11.12
CA GLU A 35 -7.05 -0.64 11.43
C GLU A 35 -7.91 -0.20 12.61
N ASN A 36 -7.28 0.21 13.71
CA ASN A 36 -7.98 0.69 14.90
C ASN A 36 -8.85 1.91 14.59
N ILE A 37 -8.34 2.89 13.85
CA ILE A 37 -9.08 4.08 13.41
C ILE A 37 -10.33 3.65 12.62
N THR A 38 -10.16 2.76 11.65
CA THR A 38 -11.25 2.30 10.79
C THR A 38 -12.32 1.55 11.59
N THR A 39 -11.91 0.66 12.49
CA THR A 39 -12.82 -0.13 13.33
C THR A 39 -13.59 0.78 14.27
N GLN A 40 -12.92 1.68 14.99
CA GLN A 40 -13.57 2.62 15.92
C GLN A 40 -14.60 3.52 15.23
N GLN A 41 -14.29 4.01 14.02
CA GLN A 41 -15.22 4.87 13.29
C GLN A 41 -16.42 4.07 12.77
N LYS A 42 -16.24 2.83 12.31
CA LYS A 42 -17.32 1.92 11.90
C LYS A 42 -18.23 1.57 13.08
N ASP A 43 -17.67 1.26 14.23
CA ASP A 43 -18.45 0.92 15.43
C ASP A 43 -19.24 2.14 15.93
N SER A 44 -18.62 3.32 15.92
CA SER A 44 -19.31 4.58 16.27
C SER A 44 -20.44 4.88 15.27
N LEU A 45 -20.23 4.69 13.98
CA LEU A 45 -21.27 4.83 12.96
C LEU A 45 -22.43 3.87 13.21
N LYS A 46 -22.14 2.60 13.47
CA LYS A 46 -23.14 1.56 13.74
C LYS A 46 -24.05 1.91 14.92
N VAL A 47 -23.44 2.35 16.04
CA VAL A 47 -24.21 2.75 17.24
C VAL A 47 -25.14 3.92 16.93
N LYS A 48 -24.65 4.92 16.19
CA LYS A 48 -25.46 6.10 15.83
C LYS A 48 -26.57 5.79 14.82
N VAL A 49 -26.32 4.90 13.87
CA VAL A 49 -27.35 4.42 12.93
C VAL A 49 -28.46 3.70 13.68
N ILE A 50 -28.13 2.82 14.63
CA ILE A 50 -29.13 2.13 15.47
C ILE A 50 -29.97 3.15 16.26
N ALA A 51 -29.35 4.21 16.76
CA ALA A 51 -30.09 5.27 17.48
C ALA A 51 -31.06 6.03 16.57
N ILE A 52 -30.70 6.29 15.31
CA ILE A 52 -31.59 6.91 14.31
C ILE A 52 -32.75 5.95 13.98
N ASP A 53 -32.48 4.64 13.82
CA ASP A 53 -33.51 3.64 13.54
C ASP A 53 -34.53 3.57 14.69
N ARG A 54 -34.07 3.60 15.95
CA ARG A 54 -34.96 3.63 17.11
C ARG A 54 -35.86 4.88 17.13
N ARG A 55 -35.34 6.05 16.78
CA ARG A 55 -36.12 7.29 16.68
C ARG A 55 -37.13 7.24 15.53
N LEU A 56 -36.84 6.54 14.45
CA LEU A 56 -37.79 6.27 13.38
C LEU A 56 -38.91 5.32 13.85
N GLU A 57 -38.56 4.25 14.54
CA GLU A 57 -39.52 3.28 15.09
C GLU A 57 -40.45 3.90 16.14
N THR A 58 -39.97 4.84 16.93
CA THR A 58 -40.80 5.59 17.91
C THR A 58 -41.61 6.71 17.28
N GLY A 59 -41.47 6.96 15.99
CA GLY A 59 -42.20 8.01 15.28
C GLY A 59 -41.70 9.43 15.53
N GLU A 60 -40.54 9.59 16.17
CA GLU A 60 -39.93 10.91 16.45
C GLU A 60 -39.43 11.62 15.19
N ILE A 61 -39.09 10.85 14.14
CA ILE A 61 -38.58 11.35 12.88
C ILE A 61 -39.26 10.65 11.70
N THR A 62 -39.29 11.31 10.55
CA THR A 62 -39.84 10.75 9.30
C THR A 62 -38.80 9.86 8.61
N ILE A 63 -39.26 9.01 7.66
CA ILE A 63 -38.40 8.16 6.84
C ILE A 63 -37.35 8.99 6.10
N THR A 64 -37.79 10.06 5.43
CA THR A 64 -36.90 10.97 4.68
C THR A 64 -35.85 11.65 5.57
N THR A 65 -36.24 12.05 6.79
CA THR A 65 -35.30 12.61 7.77
C THR A 65 -34.30 11.57 8.21
N SER A 66 -34.73 10.33 8.47
CA SER A 66 -33.86 9.21 8.85
C SER A 66 -32.80 8.92 7.78
N GLU A 67 -33.21 8.85 6.51
CA GLU A 67 -32.30 8.63 5.37
C GLU A 67 -31.26 9.75 5.22
N THR A 68 -31.71 11.02 5.34
CA THR A 68 -30.80 12.16 5.29
C THR A 68 -29.79 12.13 6.43
N LEU A 69 -30.23 11.91 7.68
CA LEU A 69 -29.35 11.80 8.84
C LEU A 69 -28.34 10.66 8.72
N LYS A 70 -28.75 9.49 8.23
CA LYS A 70 -27.86 8.35 7.98
C LYS A 70 -26.81 8.67 6.93
N LYS A 71 -27.20 9.34 5.84
CA LYS A 71 -26.29 9.76 4.78
C LYS A 71 -25.27 10.78 5.26
N GLU A 72 -25.70 11.79 5.99
CA GLU A 72 -24.82 12.81 6.59
C GLU A 72 -23.85 12.18 7.60
N LEU A 73 -24.35 11.27 8.43
CA LEU A 73 -23.55 10.57 9.42
C LEU A 73 -22.49 9.66 8.77
N ALA A 74 -22.87 8.93 7.72
CA ALA A 74 -21.95 8.12 6.94
C ALA A 74 -20.87 8.98 6.29
N ALA A 75 -21.24 10.11 5.70
CA ALA A 75 -20.30 11.07 5.10
C ALA A 75 -19.36 11.68 6.16
N TYR A 76 -19.87 12.00 7.36
CA TYR A 76 -19.04 12.48 8.45
C TYR A 76 -17.98 11.45 8.88
N HIS A 77 -18.39 10.19 9.14
CA HIS A 77 -17.45 9.16 9.55
C HIS A 77 -16.47 8.78 8.43
N ALA A 78 -16.89 8.79 7.18
CA ALA A 78 -15.99 8.58 6.04
C ALA A 78 -14.89 9.65 6.00
N ARG A 79 -15.26 10.94 6.07
CA ARG A 79 -14.29 12.06 6.12
C ARG A 79 -13.35 11.96 7.32
N ARG A 80 -13.88 11.53 8.47
CA ARG A 80 -13.05 11.37 9.68
C ARG A 80 -12.05 10.23 9.56
N ILE A 81 -12.45 9.07 9.02
CA ILE A 81 -11.54 7.97 8.71
C ILE A 81 -10.43 8.49 7.79
N GLU A 82 -10.82 9.15 6.73
CA GLU A 82 -9.92 9.66 5.73
C GLU A 82 -8.87 10.64 6.29
N LYS A 83 -9.30 11.61 7.09
CA LYS A 83 -8.38 12.54 7.76
C LYS A 83 -7.37 11.79 8.63
N LEU A 84 -7.85 10.90 9.50
CA LEU A 84 -7.00 10.18 10.45
C LEU A 84 -6.06 9.18 9.75
N VAL A 85 -6.52 8.54 8.68
CA VAL A 85 -5.68 7.66 7.85
C VAL A 85 -4.65 8.47 7.08
N GLY A 86 -5.02 9.64 6.54
CA GLY A 86 -4.08 10.54 5.87
C GLY A 86 -2.94 11.02 6.79
N GLU A 87 -3.21 11.22 8.08
CA GLU A 87 -2.14 11.49 9.06
C GLU A 87 -1.18 10.30 9.22
N GLN A 88 -1.68 9.07 9.19
CA GLN A 88 -0.85 7.86 9.26
C GLN A 88 -0.06 7.66 7.94
N GLU A 89 -0.65 7.95 6.78
CA GLU A 89 0.03 7.95 5.49
C GLU A 89 1.23 8.91 5.49
N ARG A 90 1.06 10.11 6.06
CA ARG A 90 2.16 11.07 6.18
C ARG A 90 3.29 10.53 7.05
N LEU A 91 2.96 9.88 8.17
CA LEU A 91 3.97 9.23 9.02
C LEU A 91 4.71 8.12 8.27
N LEU A 92 3.99 7.34 7.47
CA LEU A 92 4.60 6.31 6.63
C LEU A 92 5.54 6.91 5.57
N GLN A 93 5.15 8.03 4.95
CA GLN A 93 6.01 8.74 4.00
C GLN A 93 7.32 9.22 4.65
N LEU A 94 7.24 9.81 5.84
CA LEU A 94 8.42 10.24 6.60
C LEU A 94 9.31 9.04 6.97
N LEU A 95 8.70 7.93 7.38
CA LEU A 95 9.42 6.71 7.71
C LEU A 95 10.17 6.13 6.51
N VAL A 96 9.54 6.12 5.33
CA VAL A 96 10.18 5.71 4.07
C VAL A 96 11.34 6.64 3.72
N GLN A 97 11.16 7.95 3.90
CA GLN A 97 12.23 8.93 3.68
C GLN A 97 13.40 8.71 4.64
N ASP A 98 13.13 8.45 5.92
CA ASP A 98 14.17 8.17 6.91
C ASP A 98 14.91 6.85 6.62
N LYS A 99 14.21 5.84 6.10
CA LYS A 99 14.83 4.60 5.61
C LYS A 99 15.73 4.85 4.41
N THR A 100 15.27 5.61 3.43
CA THR A 100 16.04 5.97 2.23
C THR A 100 17.29 6.79 2.57
N ASN A 101 17.19 7.62 3.61
CA ASN A 101 18.31 8.44 4.11
C ASN A 101 19.24 7.67 5.07
N GLY A 102 19.03 6.37 5.29
CA GLY A 102 19.86 5.54 6.17
C GLY A 102 19.72 5.83 7.67
N LYS A 103 18.64 6.54 8.08
CA LYS A 103 18.40 6.89 9.50
C LYS A 103 17.71 5.78 10.30
N ILE A 104 17.12 4.81 9.62
CA ILE A 104 16.40 3.67 10.23
C ILE A 104 16.91 2.39 9.58
N ALA A 105 17.38 1.45 10.42
CA ALA A 105 17.85 0.15 9.98
C ALA A 105 16.70 -0.79 9.54
N SER A 106 16.99 -1.76 8.70
CA SER A 106 16.10 -2.90 8.43
C SER A 106 16.23 -3.93 9.55
N SER A 107 15.18 -4.74 9.74
CA SER A 107 15.23 -5.89 10.64
C SER A 107 16.35 -6.89 10.26
N ASP A 108 16.73 -6.94 8.98
CA ASP A 108 17.80 -7.81 8.46
C ASP A 108 19.22 -7.39 8.91
N GLU A 109 19.37 -6.15 9.41
CA GLU A 109 20.65 -5.64 9.93
C GLU A 109 20.82 -5.86 11.44
N VAL A 110 19.79 -6.37 12.11
CA VAL A 110 19.76 -6.63 13.55
C VAL A 110 19.56 -8.12 13.80
N ASN A 111 20.55 -8.78 14.34
CA ASN A 111 20.43 -10.20 14.79
C ASN A 111 19.38 -10.28 15.89
N PHE A 112 18.25 -10.93 15.61
CA PHE A 112 17.25 -11.27 16.60
C PHE A 112 17.30 -12.77 16.92
N ASP A 113 17.28 -13.06 18.21
CA ASP A 113 17.02 -14.39 18.75
C ASP A 113 15.60 -14.88 18.36
N ASP A 114 15.47 -16.14 18.19
CA ASP A 114 14.58 -17.00 17.40
C ASP A 114 13.08 -17.04 17.81
N ASP A 115 12.48 -16.01 18.46
CA ASP A 115 11.11 -16.13 19.02
C ASP A 115 10.07 -15.11 18.50
N ASP A 116 10.37 -14.24 17.54
CA ASP A 116 9.43 -13.21 17.07
C ASP A 116 8.67 -13.62 15.79
N ILE A 117 7.59 -14.39 15.96
CA ILE A 117 6.58 -14.59 14.92
C ILE A 117 5.70 -13.35 14.85
N ASN A 118 5.87 -12.54 13.79
CA ASN A 118 5.00 -11.40 13.54
C ASN A 118 3.64 -11.88 13.02
N THR A 119 2.59 -11.66 13.80
CA THR A 119 1.21 -11.95 13.39
C THR A 119 0.46 -10.66 13.07
N PHE A 120 -0.18 -10.61 11.92
CA PHE A 120 -1.07 -9.54 11.50
C PHE A 120 -2.49 -10.08 11.37
N THR A 121 -3.44 -9.52 12.11
CA THR A 121 -4.83 -9.97 12.12
C THR A 121 -5.73 -8.92 11.49
N VAL A 122 -6.42 -9.27 10.41
CA VAL A 122 -7.47 -8.45 9.78
C VAL A 122 -8.81 -9.17 9.93
N GLY A 123 -9.69 -8.66 10.80
CA GLY A 123 -10.96 -9.29 11.09
C GLY A 123 -10.80 -10.66 11.76
N ARG A 124 -11.33 -11.72 11.15
CA ARG A 124 -11.23 -13.11 11.63
C ARG A 124 -10.00 -13.85 11.12
N ASN A 125 -9.24 -13.25 10.22
CA ASN A 125 -8.08 -13.89 9.60
C ASN A 125 -6.80 -13.35 10.21
N THR A 126 -6.02 -14.23 10.84
CA THR A 126 -4.70 -13.94 11.36
C THR A 126 -3.67 -14.34 10.32
N PHE A 127 -2.93 -13.37 9.80
CA PHE A 127 -1.81 -13.59 8.90
C PHE A 127 -0.54 -13.67 9.74
N ARG A 128 0.16 -14.79 9.66
CA ARG A 128 1.46 -14.98 10.30
C ARG A 128 2.54 -14.72 9.26
N PHE A 129 3.39 -13.74 9.51
CA PHE A 129 4.59 -13.51 8.72
C PHE A 129 5.77 -14.13 9.49
N SER A 130 6.25 -15.25 9.00
CA SER A 130 7.53 -15.79 9.40
C SER A 130 8.55 -15.29 8.39
N ILE A 131 9.45 -14.41 8.81
CA ILE A 131 10.65 -14.08 8.05
C ILE A 131 11.67 -15.15 8.40
N ASN A 132 11.56 -16.29 7.74
CA ASN A 132 12.61 -17.30 7.84
C ASN A 132 13.79 -16.86 6.97
N ASN A 133 14.80 -16.31 7.58
CA ASN A 133 16.15 -16.31 7.04
C ASN A 133 16.69 -17.74 7.19
N ASP A 134 16.42 -18.60 6.22
CA ASP A 134 17.17 -19.82 6.05
C ASP A 134 18.51 -19.47 5.40
N ASP A 135 19.45 -18.99 6.19
CA ASP A 135 20.87 -19.07 5.85
C ASP A 135 21.29 -20.52 6.12
N ASP A 136 21.43 -21.28 5.01
CA ASP A 136 22.04 -22.60 5.01
C ASP A 136 23.55 -22.41 5.18
N ASP A 137 24.04 -22.46 6.41
CA ASP A 137 25.40 -22.91 6.70
C ASP A 137 25.34 -24.35 7.16
N GLU A 138 26.13 -25.16 6.45
CA GLU A 138 26.32 -26.58 6.69
C GLU A 138 27.00 -26.83 8.04
N ASP A 139 26.74 -28.04 8.58
CA ASP A 139 27.39 -28.69 9.69
C ASP A 139 26.94 -28.31 11.11
N ASP A 140 26.08 -29.17 11.70
CA ASP A 140 26.47 -30.00 12.84
C ASP A 140 25.34 -31.00 13.23
N ASP A 141 25.69 -32.27 13.17
CA ASP A 141 25.01 -33.36 13.83
C ASP A 141 25.04 -33.17 15.34
N PHE A 142 23.90 -33.14 16.02
CA PHE A 142 23.62 -33.87 17.25
C PHE A 142 22.20 -33.68 17.78
N ASP A 143 21.48 -34.77 17.96
CA ASP A 143 20.32 -35.02 18.84
C ASP A 143 19.04 -34.15 18.70
N SER A 144 18.08 -34.63 17.92
CA SER A 144 16.66 -34.47 18.26
C SER A 144 15.70 -35.36 17.44
N GLU A 145 15.63 -36.64 17.79
CA GLU A 145 14.64 -37.57 17.20
C GLU A 145 13.17 -37.22 17.56
N LYS A 146 12.89 -36.41 18.58
CA LYS A 146 11.53 -36.05 19.00
C LYS A 146 10.92 -34.88 18.24
N LYS A 147 11.71 -34.00 17.61
CA LYS A 147 11.19 -32.91 16.76
C LYS A 147 10.95 -33.32 15.30
N LYS A 148 11.37 -34.54 14.91
CA LYS A 148 11.21 -35.03 13.51
C LYS A 148 9.82 -35.56 13.19
N ASP A 149 9.04 -36.01 14.17
CA ASP A 149 7.73 -36.61 13.89
C ASP A 149 6.60 -35.59 13.69
N ASP A 150 6.65 -34.44 14.37
CA ASP A 150 5.66 -33.37 14.14
C ASP A 150 5.92 -32.63 12.84
N ARG A 151 7.18 -32.47 12.41
CA ARG A 151 7.52 -31.87 11.10
C ARG A 151 7.20 -32.80 9.91
N LYS A 152 7.03 -34.09 10.12
CA LYS A 152 6.63 -35.06 9.05
C LYS A 152 5.14 -34.96 8.72
N LYS A 153 4.29 -34.52 9.65
CA LYS A 153 2.83 -34.45 9.44
C LYS A 153 2.39 -33.23 8.64
N ASP A 154 3.16 -32.14 8.66
CA ASP A 154 2.88 -30.91 7.90
C ASP A 154 3.51 -30.88 6.50
N ARG A 155 4.31 -31.90 6.12
CA ARG A 155 4.95 -31.99 4.80
C ARG A 155 4.04 -32.59 3.70
N GLY A 156 2.72 -32.65 3.95
CA GLY A 156 1.76 -33.04 2.96
C GLY A 156 1.59 -31.98 1.90
N LEU A 157 2.00 -32.27 0.65
CA LEU A 157 1.80 -31.46 -0.57
C LEU A 157 1.95 -29.95 -0.34
N GLY A 158 3.17 -29.44 -0.47
CA GLY A 158 3.47 -28.01 -0.28
C GLY A 158 2.42 -27.11 -0.95
N ASN A 159 1.93 -26.13 -0.23
CA ASN A 159 0.93 -25.19 -0.68
C ASN A 159 1.35 -24.61 -2.02
N ARG A 160 0.55 -24.85 -3.07
CA ARG A 160 0.80 -24.32 -4.42
C ARG A 160 0.64 -22.80 -4.49
N THR A 161 0.05 -22.20 -3.49
CA THR A 161 -0.26 -20.78 -3.41
C THR A 161 0.42 -20.17 -2.19
N THR A 162 1.19 -19.12 -2.42
CA THR A 162 1.78 -18.28 -1.39
C THR A 162 1.08 -16.92 -1.38
N SER A 163 0.87 -16.34 -0.22
CA SER A 163 0.36 -14.99 -0.05
C SER A 163 1.51 -14.02 0.16
N GLN A 164 1.38 -12.80 -0.34
CA GLN A 164 2.41 -11.78 -0.30
C GLN A 164 1.79 -10.44 0.00
N PHE A 165 2.40 -9.69 0.91
CA PHE A 165 2.12 -8.27 1.06
C PHE A 165 2.86 -7.50 -0.02
N VAL A 166 2.18 -6.55 -0.66
CA VAL A 166 2.74 -5.74 -1.74
C VAL A 166 2.72 -4.28 -1.35
N PHE A 167 3.86 -3.65 -1.52
CA PHE A 167 4.01 -2.21 -1.45
C PHE A 167 4.72 -1.72 -2.71
N ALA A 168 4.16 -0.70 -3.38
CA ALA A 168 4.82 -0.06 -4.51
C ALA A 168 4.73 1.45 -4.41
N LEU A 169 5.76 2.12 -4.89
CA LEU A 169 5.83 3.57 -4.97
C LEU A 169 6.60 3.99 -6.22
N GLY A 170 6.27 5.17 -6.72
CA GLY A 170 6.95 5.69 -7.88
C GLY A 170 6.35 6.97 -8.38
N VAL A 171 6.64 7.28 -9.65
CA VAL A 171 6.10 8.44 -10.35
C VAL A 171 4.98 8.01 -11.28
N ASN A 172 4.01 8.88 -11.44
CA ASN A 172 2.97 8.74 -12.45
C ASN A 172 2.87 10.02 -13.28
N ASN A 173 2.47 9.85 -14.52
CA ASN A 173 2.27 10.95 -15.45
C ASN A 173 1.15 10.61 -16.43
N ILE A 174 0.76 11.57 -17.21
CA ILE A 174 -0.29 11.42 -18.22
C ILE A 174 0.35 11.44 -19.60
N LEU A 175 -0.04 10.47 -20.42
CA LEU A 175 0.21 10.44 -21.85
C LEU A 175 -0.97 11.08 -22.58
N GLU A 176 -0.68 12.03 -23.45
CA GLU A 176 -1.65 12.63 -24.36
C GLU A 176 -1.60 11.90 -25.70
N ASN A 177 -2.76 11.58 -26.26
CA ASN A 177 -2.90 10.94 -27.58
C ASN A 177 -2.08 9.64 -27.75
N ASN A 178 -1.79 8.93 -26.66
CA ASN A 178 -0.92 7.72 -26.63
C ASN A 178 0.52 7.98 -27.13
N ASP A 179 0.96 9.21 -27.15
CA ASP A 179 2.31 9.54 -27.60
C ASP A 179 3.27 9.59 -26.41
N LEU A 180 4.27 8.69 -26.39
CA LEU A 180 5.32 8.69 -25.37
C LEU A 180 6.16 9.98 -25.39
N SER A 181 6.23 10.68 -26.53
CA SER A 181 6.94 11.94 -26.63
C SER A 181 6.26 13.07 -25.82
N SER A 182 4.95 12.93 -25.52
CA SER A 182 4.21 13.85 -24.68
C SER A 182 4.74 13.94 -23.26
N LEU A 183 5.48 12.93 -22.78
CA LEU A 183 6.14 12.96 -21.48
C LEU A 183 7.24 14.03 -21.39
N ASN A 184 7.85 14.42 -22.50
CA ASN A 184 8.90 15.44 -22.52
C ASN A 184 8.32 16.86 -22.31
N ASN A 185 7.06 17.05 -22.70
CA ASN A 185 6.32 18.31 -22.58
C ASN A 185 5.03 18.09 -21.76
N SER A 186 5.10 17.26 -20.75
CA SER A 186 3.94 16.94 -19.92
C SER A 186 3.43 18.19 -19.20
N THR A 187 2.12 18.33 -19.11
CA THR A 187 1.45 19.32 -18.29
C THR A 187 1.52 19.01 -16.79
N TYR A 188 2.15 17.90 -16.42
CA TYR A 188 2.28 17.44 -15.04
C TYR A 188 3.74 17.30 -14.64
N GLN A 189 4.04 17.70 -13.40
CA GLN A 189 5.37 17.62 -12.78
C GLN A 189 5.79 16.17 -12.61
N PHE A 190 6.69 15.67 -13.44
CA PHE A 190 7.07 14.26 -13.50
C PHE A 190 7.54 13.70 -12.14
N TRP A 191 8.49 14.37 -11.48
CA TRP A 191 9.06 13.87 -10.22
C TRP A 191 8.19 14.11 -8.98
N ARG A 192 7.23 15.02 -9.05
CA ARG A 192 6.34 15.36 -7.95
C ARG A 192 5.00 14.65 -8.04
N SER A 193 4.60 14.19 -9.22
CA SER A 193 3.43 13.33 -9.42
C SER A 193 3.78 11.90 -9.04
N ARG A 194 3.26 11.41 -7.92
CA ARG A 194 3.66 10.13 -7.32
C ARG A 194 2.49 9.21 -7.13
N PHE A 195 2.73 7.93 -7.25
CA PHE A 195 1.77 6.91 -6.84
C PHE A 195 2.29 6.08 -5.67
N TYR A 196 1.33 5.54 -4.92
CA TYR A 196 1.55 4.57 -3.84
C TYR A 196 0.54 3.45 -4.02
N GLU A 197 0.99 2.21 -3.87
CA GLU A 197 0.12 1.04 -3.97
C GLU A 197 0.42 0.10 -2.80
N VAL A 198 -0.64 -0.33 -2.10
CA VAL A 198 -0.55 -1.24 -0.95
C VAL A 198 -1.59 -2.33 -1.12
N GLY A 199 -1.21 -3.59 -0.93
CA GLY A 199 -2.17 -4.67 -1.08
C GLY A 199 -1.62 -6.05 -0.78
N PHE A 200 -2.43 -7.04 -1.14
CA PHE A 200 -2.10 -8.45 -0.99
C PHE A 200 -2.22 -9.14 -2.33
N THR A 201 -1.26 -10.01 -2.62
CA THR A 201 -1.28 -10.86 -3.81
C THR A 201 -1.09 -12.31 -3.42
N TRP A 202 -1.71 -13.19 -4.19
CA TRP A 202 -1.54 -14.63 -4.12
C TRP A 202 -0.78 -15.08 -5.36
N LYS A 203 0.21 -15.90 -5.14
CA LYS A 203 1.06 -16.45 -6.19
C LYS A 203 0.86 -17.96 -6.23
N THR A 204 0.22 -18.45 -7.28
CA THR A 204 -0.14 -19.85 -7.45
C THR A 204 0.69 -20.48 -8.56
N ARG A 205 1.41 -21.55 -8.25
CA ARG A 205 2.15 -22.32 -9.28
C ARG A 205 1.16 -22.96 -10.27
N ILE A 206 1.34 -22.70 -11.57
CA ILE A 206 0.42 -23.16 -12.61
C ILE A 206 0.51 -24.69 -12.75
N ASN A 207 1.71 -25.24 -12.76
CA ASN A 207 1.90 -26.67 -12.93
C ASN A 207 1.87 -27.41 -11.57
N LYS A 208 1.37 -28.64 -11.56
CA LYS A 208 1.46 -29.56 -10.42
C LYS A 208 2.90 -30.04 -10.16
N ARG A 209 3.71 -30.13 -11.22
CA ARG A 209 5.15 -30.45 -11.16
C ARG A 209 5.96 -29.20 -10.79
N PRO A 210 7.20 -29.32 -10.32
CA PRO A 210 8.08 -28.18 -10.10
C PRO A 210 8.10 -27.28 -11.36
N SER A 211 7.76 -26.03 -11.21
CA SER A 211 7.68 -25.07 -12.30
C SER A 211 8.03 -23.69 -11.79
N GLN A 212 8.66 -22.90 -12.63
CA GLN A 212 9.00 -21.51 -12.38
C GLN A 212 7.91 -20.54 -12.87
N LEU A 213 6.80 -21.05 -13.40
CA LEU A 213 5.69 -20.25 -13.92
C LEU A 213 4.55 -20.23 -12.92
N TYR A 214 4.15 -19.01 -12.56
CA TYR A 214 3.13 -18.74 -11.56
C TYR A 214 2.04 -17.80 -12.10
N PHE A 215 0.83 -17.99 -11.63
CA PHE A 215 -0.24 -17.02 -11.78
C PHE A 215 -0.32 -16.20 -10.47
N LYS A 216 -0.11 -14.90 -10.59
CA LYS A 216 -0.13 -13.95 -9.49
C LYS A 216 -1.34 -13.04 -9.64
N TYR A 217 -2.16 -12.97 -8.61
CA TYR A 217 -3.38 -12.17 -8.59
C TYR A 217 -3.59 -11.59 -7.20
N GLY A 218 -4.40 -10.54 -7.08
CA GLY A 218 -4.57 -9.93 -5.76
C GLY A 218 -5.54 -8.78 -5.73
N VAL A 219 -5.48 -8.05 -4.64
CA VAL A 219 -6.20 -6.80 -4.41
C VAL A 219 -5.24 -5.79 -3.82
N SER A 220 -5.27 -4.56 -4.32
CA SER A 220 -4.47 -3.46 -3.81
C SER A 220 -5.26 -2.15 -3.80
N PHE A 221 -4.85 -1.23 -2.96
CA PHE A 221 -5.29 0.15 -2.99
C PHE A 221 -4.19 0.99 -3.63
N LEU A 222 -4.58 1.81 -4.58
CA LEU A 222 -3.68 2.66 -5.37
C LEU A 222 -4.08 4.11 -5.17
N TRP A 223 -3.12 4.94 -4.79
CA TRP A 223 -3.23 6.39 -4.72
C TRP A 223 -2.37 7.01 -5.82
N ASN A 224 -3.00 7.58 -6.83
CA ASN A 224 -2.32 8.39 -7.84
C ASN A 224 -2.44 9.85 -7.47
N ASN A 225 -1.33 10.57 -7.44
CA ASN A 225 -1.30 12.01 -7.21
C ASN A 225 -0.73 12.67 -8.46
N LEU A 226 -1.52 13.50 -9.10
CA LEU A 226 -1.14 14.28 -10.27
C LEU A 226 -0.93 15.72 -9.84
N ARG A 227 0.21 16.30 -10.20
CA ARG A 227 0.57 17.69 -9.89
C ARG A 227 0.76 18.47 -11.20
N PRO A 228 -0.19 19.35 -11.54
CA PRO A 228 -0.05 20.22 -12.71
C PRO A 228 1.21 21.09 -12.63
N GLU A 229 1.73 21.46 -13.79
CA GLU A 229 2.74 22.50 -13.95
C GLU A 229 2.11 23.90 -14.07
N ASN A 230 2.94 24.91 -14.17
CA ASN A 230 2.56 26.29 -14.56
C ASN A 230 1.43 26.93 -13.75
N ASN A 231 1.38 26.68 -12.43
CA ASN A 231 0.38 27.27 -11.53
C ASN A 231 -1.07 26.89 -11.90
N GLN A 232 -1.27 25.69 -12.44
CA GLN A 232 -2.55 25.21 -12.92
C GLN A 232 -3.24 24.30 -11.93
N PHE A 233 -4.55 24.22 -12.05
CA PHE A 233 -5.42 23.32 -11.30
C PHE A 233 -6.49 22.72 -12.20
N HIS A 234 -7.12 21.64 -11.76
CA HIS A 234 -8.19 20.99 -12.51
C HIS A 234 -9.51 21.68 -12.24
N ILE A 235 -10.21 22.05 -13.31
CA ILE A 235 -11.59 22.49 -13.26
C ILE A 235 -12.47 21.50 -14.01
N LYS A 236 -13.68 21.36 -13.51
CA LYS A 236 -14.73 20.61 -14.18
C LYS A 236 -15.59 21.57 -14.96
N ASN A 237 -15.52 21.49 -16.27
CA ASN A 237 -16.34 22.23 -17.18
C ASN A 237 -17.33 21.27 -17.85
N ASP A 238 -18.55 21.19 -17.31
CA ASP A 238 -19.59 20.23 -17.69
C ASP A 238 -19.08 18.78 -17.73
N GLU A 239 -18.88 18.20 -18.90
CA GLU A 239 -18.47 16.81 -19.10
C GLU A 239 -16.94 16.63 -19.19
N VAL A 240 -16.19 17.71 -19.37
CA VAL A 240 -14.73 17.67 -19.53
C VAL A 240 -14.02 18.23 -18.30
N THR A 241 -12.89 17.66 -17.94
CA THR A 241 -11.99 18.21 -16.93
C THR A 241 -10.75 18.76 -17.62
N GLU A 242 -10.47 20.03 -17.37
CA GLU A 242 -9.40 20.80 -18.00
C GLU A 242 -8.46 21.38 -16.95
N LEU A 243 -7.25 21.77 -17.37
CA LEU A 243 -6.32 22.54 -16.56
C LEU A 243 -6.54 24.04 -16.83
N GLN A 244 -6.64 24.82 -15.76
CA GLN A 244 -6.75 26.28 -15.82
C GLN A 244 -5.72 26.93 -14.91
N ASP A 245 -5.26 28.13 -15.29
CA ASP A 245 -4.37 28.92 -14.45
C ASP A 245 -5.10 29.40 -13.19
N PHE A 246 -4.47 29.25 -12.05
CA PHE A 246 -5.01 29.74 -10.78
C PHE A 246 -4.63 31.20 -10.58
N PRO A 247 -5.54 32.06 -10.05
CA PRO A 247 -5.28 33.50 -9.93
C PRO A 247 -4.10 33.84 -9.01
N GLU A 248 -3.99 33.14 -7.89
CA GLU A 248 -2.92 33.31 -6.91
C GLU A 248 -1.77 32.33 -7.19
N ASN A 249 -0.64 32.51 -6.52
CA ASN A 249 0.50 31.62 -6.68
C ASN A 249 0.31 30.36 -5.83
N LEU A 250 0.11 29.20 -6.46
CA LEU A 250 -0.08 27.93 -5.78
C LEU A 250 1.25 27.38 -5.24
N SER A 251 1.32 27.16 -3.94
CA SER A 251 2.40 26.38 -3.32
C SER A 251 2.20 24.88 -3.52
N GLU A 252 0.95 24.42 -3.55
CA GLU A 252 0.56 23.06 -3.92
C GLU A 252 -0.67 23.05 -4.82
N SER A 253 -0.59 22.30 -5.92
CA SER A 253 -1.74 21.84 -6.71
C SER A 253 -1.61 20.34 -6.92
N ARG A 254 -2.61 19.57 -6.43
CA ARG A 254 -2.54 18.11 -6.49
C ARG A 254 -3.92 17.49 -6.62
N LEU A 255 -4.14 16.76 -7.70
CA LEU A 255 -5.30 15.90 -7.88
C LEU A 255 -4.96 14.49 -7.41
N ARG A 256 -5.64 14.00 -6.36
CA ARG A 256 -5.52 12.64 -5.85
C ARG A 256 -6.66 11.78 -6.36
N HIS A 257 -6.31 10.68 -6.99
CA HIS A 257 -7.23 9.65 -7.43
C HIS A 257 -6.94 8.34 -6.69
N VAL A 258 -7.95 7.78 -6.03
CA VAL A 258 -7.85 6.55 -5.24
C VAL A 258 -8.64 5.45 -5.92
N GLN A 259 -8.01 4.28 -6.07
CA GLN A 259 -8.60 3.11 -6.71
C GLN A 259 -8.39 1.86 -5.86
N MET A 260 -9.33 0.93 -5.96
CA MET A 260 -9.14 -0.46 -5.57
C MET A 260 -8.80 -1.26 -6.83
N ASN A 261 -7.61 -1.82 -6.86
CA ASN A 261 -7.04 -2.53 -8.00
C ASN A 261 -7.07 -4.04 -7.80
N PHE A 262 -7.29 -4.76 -8.89
CA PHE A 262 -7.20 -6.21 -9.02
C PHE A 262 -6.11 -6.57 -10.05
N PRO A 263 -4.84 -6.64 -9.63
CA PRO A 263 -3.75 -7.03 -10.52
C PRO A 263 -3.78 -8.53 -10.83
N MET A 264 -3.43 -8.89 -12.06
CA MET A 264 -3.30 -10.27 -12.54
C MET A 264 -2.07 -10.38 -13.44
N HIS A 265 -1.12 -11.24 -13.08
CA HIS A 265 0.14 -11.41 -13.82
C HIS A 265 0.48 -12.88 -14.02
N LEU A 266 1.07 -13.19 -15.15
CA LEU A 266 1.89 -14.37 -15.31
C LEU A 266 3.31 -14.01 -14.88
N GLU A 267 3.80 -14.66 -13.83
CA GLU A 267 5.13 -14.44 -13.30
C GLU A 267 6.03 -15.63 -13.61
N TRP A 268 7.17 -15.36 -14.24
CA TRP A 268 8.27 -16.29 -14.37
C TRP A 268 9.32 -15.97 -13.30
N ASP A 269 9.40 -16.84 -12.30
CA ASP A 269 10.33 -16.73 -11.17
C ASP A 269 11.43 -17.78 -11.37
N LEU A 270 12.66 -17.33 -11.60
CA LEU A 270 13.81 -18.19 -11.84
C LEU A 270 14.36 -18.87 -10.57
N SER A 271 13.70 -18.70 -9.43
CA SER A 271 14.03 -19.40 -8.20
C SER A 271 13.82 -20.90 -8.35
N LYS A 272 14.78 -21.70 -7.86
CA LYS A 272 14.70 -23.17 -7.92
C LYS A 272 13.78 -23.68 -6.82
N ASN A 273 12.75 -24.43 -7.18
CA ASN A 273 11.89 -25.14 -6.24
C ASN A 273 12.68 -26.31 -5.60
N ARG A 274 12.41 -26.58 -4.33
CA ARG A 274 12.98 -27.75 -3.64
C ARG A 274 12.01 -28.91 -3.75
N VAL A 275 12.50 -30.05 -4.25
CA VAL A 275 11.75 -31.29 -4.30
C VAL A 275 12.29 -32.21 -3.20
N PHE A 276 11.40 -32.67 -2.32
CA PHE A 276 11.73 -33.60 -1.25
C PHE A 276 11.68 -35.04 -1.75
N LYS A 277 12.33 -35.95 -1.03
CA LYS A 277 12.38 -37.40 -1.39
C LYS A 277 11.01 -38.08 -1.34
N ASP A 278 10.08 -37.55 -0.57
CA ASP A 278 8.68 -37.96 -0.46
C ASP A 278 7.76 -37.43 -1.57
N GLY A 279 8.33 -36.73 -2.56
CA GLY A 279 7.60 -36.11 -3.66
C GLY A 279 6.97 -34.74 -3.33
N GLY A 280 7.11 -34.24 -2.10
CA GLY A 280 6.69 -32.90 -1.70
C GLY A 280 7.50 -31.84 -2.46
N ILE A 281 6.84 -30.70 -2.76
CA ILE A 281 7.46 -29.57 -3.47
C ILE A 281 7.34 -28.34 -2.56
N SER A 282 8.47 -27.74 -2.22
CA SER A 282 8.50 -26.42 -1.60
C SER A 282 8.80 -25.36 -2.65
N ASP A 283 7.90 -24.42 -2.80
CA ASP A 283 8.07 -23.29 -3.71
C ASP A 283 8.95 -22.23 -3.05
N ARG A 284 10.24 -22.24 -3.39
CA ARG A 284 11.18 -21.18 -3.02
C ARG A 284 10.98 -20.02 -3.98
N THR A 285 10.17 -19.04 -3.59
CA THR A 285 9.89 -17.86 -4.39
C THR A 285 10.78 -16.69 -3.96
N HIS A 286 11.02 -15.75 -4.88
CA HIS A 286 11.77 -14.50 -4.60
C HIS A 286 13.24 -14.68 -4.19
N ARG A 287 13.90 -15.76 -4.61
CA ARG A 287 15.34 -15.93 -4.40
C ARG A 287 16.20 -15.59 -5.61
N SER A 288 15.58 -15.32 -6.77
CA SER A 288 16.25 -15.05 -8.05
C SER A 288 15.54 -13.94 -8.82
N VAL A 289 15.92 -13.80 -10.08
CA VAL A 289 15.27 -12.90 -11.02
C VAL A 289 13.85 -13.39 -11.30
N ARG A 290 12.92 -12.47 -11.40
CA ARG A 290 11.52 -12.71 -11.72
C ARG A 290 10.98 -11.67 -12.69
N ILE A 291 10.15 -12.10 -13.61
CA ILE A 291 9.53 -11.27 -14.62
C ILE A 291 8.03 -11.54 -14.55
N GLY A 292 7.24 -10.50 -14.38
CA GLY A 292 5.79 -10.58 -14.40
C GLY A 292 5.22 -9.72 -15.51
N VAL A 293 4.29 -10.29 -16.28
CA VAL A 293 3.56 -9.58 -17.33
C VAL A 293 2.08 -9.86 -17.15
N GLY A 294 1.28 -8.81 -17.23
CA GLY A 294 -0.16 -8.94 -17.05
C GLY A 294 -0.88 -7.62 -17.15
N GLY A 295 -1.95 -7.50 -16.39
CA GLY A 295 -2.78 -6.31 -16.37
C GLY A 295 -3.47 -6.14 -15.03
N PHE A 296 -4.34 -5.16 -14.99
CA PHE A 296 -5.14 -4.85 -13.83
C PHE A 296 -6.51 -4.29 -14.25
N VAL A 297 -7.45 -4.41 -13.33
CA VAL A 297 -8.72 -3.68 -13.36
C VAL A 297 -8.83 -2.93 -12.03
N GLY A 298 -9.10 -1.64 -12.09
CA GLY A 298 -9.24 -0.76 -10.94
C GLY A 298 -10.61 -0.11 -10.88
N PHE A 299 -11.16 0.01 -9.69
CA PHE A 299 -12.42 0.70 -9.42
C PHE A 299 -12.14 1.96 -8.61
N LYS A 300 -12.64 3.10 -9.10
CA LYS A 300 -12.50 4.39 -8.42
C LYS A 300 -13.19 4.37 -7.06
N LEU A 301 -12.46 4.72 -6.01
CA LEU A 301 -12.99 4.91 -4.66
C LEU A 301 -13.27 6.38 -4.35
N GLY A 302 -12.43 7.27 -4.85
CA GLY A 302 -12.59 8.70 -4.62
C GLY A 302 -11.59 9.54 -5.39
N THR A 303 -11.93 10.80 -5.57
CA THR A 303 -11.07 11.82 -6.18
C THR A 303 -11.20 13.11 -5.39
N ARG A 304 -10.09 13.83 -5.23
CA ARG A 304 -10.07 15.14 -4.59
C ARG A 304 -8.89 15.95 -5.06
N GLN A 305 -9.06 17.25 -5.06
CA GLN A 305 -8.03 18.21 -5.37
C GLN A 305 -7.63 18.96 -4.12
N TYR A 306 -6.34 19.17 -3.94
CA TYR A 306 -5.73 19.94 -2.86
C TYR A 306 -5.05 21.15 -3.49
N LEU A 307 -5.37 22.33 -3.00
CA LEU A 307 -4.78 23.60 -3.41
C LEU A 307 -4.27 24.32 -2.17
N GLU A 308 -3.02 24.76 -2.19
CA GLU A 308 -2.44 25.59 -1.15
C GLU A 308 -1.90 26.86 -1.78
N TYR A 309 -2.28 28.01 -1.25
CA TYR A 309 -1.85 29.34 -1.74
C TYR A 309 -1.89 30.36 -0.60
N SER A 310 -1.20 31.48 -0.78
CA SER A 310 -1.35 32.62 0.11
C SER A 310 -2.27 33.63 -0.54
N ASP A 311 -3.28 34.11 0.18
CA ASP A 311 -4.23 35.11 -0.29
C ASP A 311 -3.58 36.51 -0.40
N VAL A 312 -4.35 37.48 -0.87
CA VAL A 312 -3.89 38.90 -1.03
C VAL A 312 -3.44 39.55 0.29
N ASN A 313 -3.84 39.01 1.44
CA ASN A 313 -3.46 39.45 2.77
C ASN A 313 -2.29 38.66 3.33
N ASN A 314 -1.64 37.82 2.53
CA ASN A 314 -0.56 36.91 2.91
C ASN A 314 -0.98 35.89 3.96
N ILE A 315 -2.26 35.45 3.91
CA ILE A 315 -2.80 34.37 4.76
C ILE A 315 -2.72 33.08 3.95
N ASP A 316 -2.13 32.05 4.57
CA ASP A 316 -2.04 30.72 3.93
C ASP A 316 -3.41 30.04 3.96
N VAL A 317 -3.86 29.64 2.79
CA VAL A 317 -5.14 28.97 2.56
C VAL A 317 -4.90 27.56 2.06
N GLU A 318 -5.50 26.56 2.72
CA GLU A 318 -5.57 25.17 2.26
C GLU A 318 -7.01 24.87 1.83
N GLU A 319 -7.21 24.61 0.54
CA GLU A 319 -8.49 24.25 -0.03
C GLU A 319 -8.52 22.80 -0.47
N VAL A 320 -9.56 22.07 -0.10
CA VAL A 320 -9.77 20.69 -0.53
C VAL A 320 -11.11 20.57 -1.24
N GLN A 321 -11.03 20.32 -2.53
CA GLN A 321 -12.19 20.15 -3.39
C GLN A 321 -12.53 18.66 -3.56
N TYR A 322 -13.80 18.32 -3.33
CA TYR A 322 -14.32 16.95 -3.45
C TYR A 322 -15.27 16.88 -4.64
N ASP A 323 -14.82 16.28 -5.72
CA ASP A 323 -15.65 15.99 -6.90
C ASP A 323 -15.14 14.70 -7.56
N ASN A 324 -15.87 14.22 -8.53
CA ASN A 324 -15.44 13.12 -9.39
C ASN A 324 -14.45 13.56 -10.47
N PHE A 325 -14.35 14.87 -10.78
CA PHE A 325 -13.53 15.47 -11.84
C PHE A 325 -13.66 14.72 -13.18
N ASN A 326 -14.85 14.27 -13.51
CA ASN A 326 -15.16 13.47 -14.71
C ASN A 326 -14.22 12.27 -14.90
N MET A 327 -13.64 11.76 -13.83
CA MET A 327 -12.79 10.57 -13.89
C MET A 327 -13.59 9.30 -14.16
N ASN A 328 -13.02 8.42 -14.96
CA ASN A 328 -13.62 7.12 -15.22
C ASN A 328 -13.75 6.30 -13.94
N THR A 329 -14.89 5.62 -13.80
CA THR A 329 -15.18 4.79 -12.63
C THR A 329 -14.37 3.49 -12.63
N VAL A 330 -14.10 2.95 -13.82
CA VAL A 330 -13.33 1.73 -14.02
C VAL A 330 -12.12 2.07 -14.87
N ASN A 331 -10.94 1.74 -14.36
CA ASN A 331 -9.69 1.82 -15.08
C ASN A 331 -9.16 0.42 -15.31
N TYR A 332 -8.61 0.16 -16.47
CA TYR A 332 -7.95 -1.10 -16.77
C TYR A 332 -6.72 -0.86 -17.62
N GLY A 333 -5.76 -1.73 -17.50
CA GLY A 333 -4.51 -1.52 -18.19
C GLY A 333 -3.55 -2.71 -18.12
N LEU A 334 -2.39 -2.47 -18.68
CA LEU A 334 -1.27 -3.41 -18.66
C LEU A 334 -0.32 -3.07 -17.51
N SER A 335 0.31 -4.09 -16.97
CA SER A 335 1.37 -3.90 -16.00
C SER A 335 2.44 -4.98 -16.14
N THR A 336 3.68 -4.58 -15.94
CA THR A 336 4.83 -5.47 -15.99
C THR A 336 5.83 -5.11 -14.91
N TYR A 337 6.57 -6.10 -14.47
CA TYR A 337 7.68 -5.88 -13.54
C TYR A 337 8.85 -6.83 -13.82
N LEU A 338 10.03 -6.32 -13.55
CA LEU A 338 11.28 -7.06 -13.55
C LEU A 338 11.90 -6.92 -12.16
N GLY A 339 12.12 -8.02 -11.47
CA GLY A 339 12.59 -8.00 -10.11
C GLY A 339 13.71 -8.97 -9.79
N TYR A 340 14.39 -8.68 -8.71
CA TYR A 340 15.36 -9.55 -8.08
C TYR A 340 15.00 -9.66 -6.59
N LYS A 341 14.87 -10.88 -6.10
CA LYS A 341 14.36 -11.14 -4.75
C LYS A 341 13.00 -10.45 -4.52
N SER A 342 12.85 -9.73 -3.43
CA SER A 342 11.60 -9.05 -3.07
C SER A 342 11.38 -7.73 -3.78
N THR A 343 12.39 -7.17 -4.46
CA THR A 343 12.32 -5.85 -5.10
C THR A 343 12.14 -5.98 -6.60
N SER A 344 11.28 -5.16 -7.19
CA SER A 344 11.02 -5.14 -8.64
C SER A 344 10.93 -3.71 -9.15
N PHE A 345 11.43 -3.46 -10.35
CA PHE A 345 11.02 -2.32 -11.16
C PHE A 345 9.65 -2.60 -11.76
N TYR A 346 8.72 -1.68 -11.64
CA TYR A 346 7.30 -1.85 -11.94
C TYR A 346 6.79 -0.76 -12.86
N VAL A 347 6.06 -1.13 -13.90
CA VAL A 347 5.45 -0.22 -14.86
C VAL A 347 3.99 -0.58 -15.03
N LYS A 348 3.12 0.43 -15.01
CA LYS A 348 1.68 0.33 -15.30
C LYS A 348 1.33 1.31 -16.40
N TYR A 349 0.41 0.92 -17.26
CA TYR A 349 -0.12 1.74 -18.33
C TYR A 349 -1.63 1.52 -18.44
N ASP A 350 -2.41 2.59 -18.27
CA ASP A 350 -3.86 2.56 -18.40
C ASP A 350 -4.24 2.51 -19.88
N LEU A 351 -5.07 1.53 -20.28
CA LEU A 351 -5.55 1.38 -21.65
C LEU A 351 -6.76 2.27 -21.96
N ASN A 352 -7.53 2.62 -20.94
CA ASN A 352 -8.61 3.60 -21.05
C ASN A 352 -8.18 4.98 -20.56
N PRO A 353 -8.82 6.05 -21.04
CA PRO A 353 -8.55 7.39 -20.54
C PRO A 353 -8.79 7.53 -19.04
N LEU A 354 -8.03 8.41 -18.39
CA LEU A 354 -8.19 8.71 -16.97
C LEU A 354 -9.45 9.57 -16.74
N PHE A 355 -9.63 10.61 -17.57
CA PHE A 355 -10.82 11.45 -17.57
C PHE A 355 -11.75 11.04 -18.72
N LYS A 356 -13.06 11.20 -18.52
CA LYS A 356 -14.04 11.01 -19.57
C LYS A 356 -13.82 12.04 -20.68
N ASP A 357 -14.17 11.65 -21.88
CA ASP A 357 -14.15 12.51 -23.08
C ASP A 357 -12.77 13.14 -23.38
N THR A 358 -11.70 12.46 -22.95
CA THR A 358 -10.31 12.83 -23.22
C THR A 358 -9.51 11.66 -23.79
N GLU A 359 -8.34 11.93 -24.36
CA GLU A 359 -7.36 10.92 -24.77
C GLU A 359 -6.15 10.83 -23.81
N THR A 360 -6.37 11.20 -22.54
CA THR A 360 -5.35 11.23 -21.51
C THR A 360 -5.27 9.88 -20.79
N ARG A 361 -4.11 9.21 -20.82
CA ARG A 361 -3.89 7.91 -20.17
C ARG A 361 -2.79 7.99 -19.15
N ASN A 362 -3.01 7.35 -18.01
CA ASN A 362 -2.02 7.34 -16.95
C ASN A 362 -0.94 6.30 -17.20
N ILE A 363 0.32 6.71 -17.03
CA ILE A 363 1.48 5.84 -16.97
C ILE A 363 2.15 5.99 -15.61
N SER A 364 2.47 4.87 -14.97
CA SER A 364 3.14 4.84 -13.67
C SER A 364 4.37 3.96 -13.75
N MET A 365 5.47 4.40 -13.16
CA MET A 365 6.68 3.60 -13.05
C MET A 365 7.35 3.80 -11.68
N GLY A 366 7.87 2.73 -11.13
CA GLY A 366 8.46 2.80 -9.79
C GLY A 366 9.04 1.49 -9.30
N ILE A 367 9.18 1.41 -8.00
CA ILE A 367 9.69 0.23 -7.30
C ILE A 367 8.54 -0.45 -6.58
N ARG A 368 8.51 -1.76 -6.68
CA ARG A 368 7.56 -2.63 -6.02
C ARG A 368 8.30 -3.61 -5.13
N PHE A 369 7.81 -3.77 -3.93
CA PHE A 369 8.27 -4.74 -2.93
C PHE A 369 7.19 -5.78 -2.72
N ASP A 370 7.57 -7.04 -2.82
CA ASP A 370 6.71 -8.19 -2.55
C ASP A 370 7.28 -8.93 -1.35
N PHE A 371 6.62 -8.82 -0.19
CA PHE A 371 7.02 -9.47 1.05
C PHE A 371 6.26 -10.79 1.19
N ASN A 372 7.01 -11.86 1.48
CA ASN A 372 6.47 -13.22 1.66
C ASN A 372 6.30 -13.53 3.13
#